data_23dc28ffaba51619bd504a6bac42e00e
#
_entry.id   23dc28ffaba51619bd504a6bac42e00e
#
_cell.length_a   1.000
_cell.length_b   1.000
_cell.length_c   1.000
_cell.angle_alpha   90.00
_cell.angle_beta   90.00
_cell.angle_gamma   90.00
#
_symmetry.space_group_name_H-M   'P 1'
#
loop_
_entity.id
_entity.type
_entity.pdbx_description
1 polymer ?
#
loop_
_entity_poly.entity_id
_entity_poly.type
_entity_poly.pdbx_seq_one_letter_code
_entity_poly.pdbx_strand_id
1 'polypeptide(L)'
;MGETTVRTIAMDSTEGLKRGDKVTDTGSPIKIPVGPETLGRIINVIGEPIDQKGKVAAKETWPIHRSAPKFTDQSTETEILTTGIKVVDLLAPYSKGGKIGLFGGAGVGKTVIIMELINNIAKAHGGFSVFAGVGERTREGNDLYHEMMESGVIKPDGKGSKAALVYGQMNEP
;
A
#
# COMPACT_ATOMS: atom_id res chain seq x y z
N MET A 1 10.94 -13.73 -27.76
CA MET A 1 9.84 -14.67 -27.61
C MET A 1 9.03 -14.57 -28.88
N GLY A 2 8.57 -15.64 -29.48
CA GLY A 2 7.80 -15.62 -30.74
C GLY A 2 6.30 -15.40 -30.51
N GLU A 3 5.51 -15.43 -31.57
CA GLU A 3 4.06 -15.18 -31.50
C GLU A 3 3.27 -16.21 -30.67
N THR A 4 3.87 -17.37 -30.37
CA THR A 4 3.22 -18.49 -29.68
C THR A 4 3.71 -18.72 -28.25
N THR A 5 4.65 -17.90 -27.75
CA THR A 5 5.27 -18.14 -26.43
C THR A 5 5.20 -16.88 -25.56
N VAL A 6 4.65 -17.03 -24.38
CA VAL A 6 4.58 -15.98 -23.36
C VAL A 6 5.38 -16.42 -22.14
N ARG A 7 6.13 -15.48 -21.55
CA ARG A 7 6.80 -15.68 -20.26
C ARG A 7 5.96 -15.02 -19.17
N THR A 8 5.59 -15.79 -18.17
CA THR A 8 4.80 -15.32 -17.02
C THR A 8 5.60 -15.43 -15.73
N ILE A 9 5.21 -14.66 -14.76
CA ILE A 9 5.76 -14.71 -13.39
C ILE A 9 4.60 -15.16 -12.49
N ALA A 10 4.85 -16.19 -11.68
CA ALA A 10 3.87 -16.62 -10.68
C ALA A 10 3.82 -15.60 -9.53
N MET A 11 2.60 -15.26 -9.13
CA MET A 11 2.34 -14.38 -7.98
C MET A 11 1.94 -15.21 -6.74
N ASP A 12 2.03 -16.51 -6.82
CA ASP A 12 1.76 -17.48 -5.77
C ASP A 12 2.69 -18.69 -5.97
N SER A 13 2.57 -19.71 -5.10
CA SER A 13 3.39 -20.92 -5.19
C SER A 13 3.27 -21.60 -6.55
N THR A 14 4.41 -22.04 -7.08
CA THR A 14 4.49 -22.84 -8.31
C THR A 14 4.51 -24.34 -8.03
N GLU A 15 4.39 -24.75 -6.77
CA GLU A 15 4.40 -26.16 -6.40
C GLU A 15 3.20 -26.90 -7.02
N GLY A 16 3.50 -28.05 -7.63
CA GLY A 16 2.48 -28.86 -8.28
C GLY A 16 2.22 -28.55 -9.75
N LEU A 17 2.75 -27.46 -10.30
CA LEU A 17 2.63 -27.15 -11.72
C LEU A 17 3.42 -28.14 -12.57
N LYS A 18 2.79 -28.66 -13.62
CA LYS A 18 3.35 -29.63 -14.55
C LYS A 18 3.26 -29.12 -15.98
N ARG A 19 4.17 -29.63 -16.81
CA ARG A 19 4.10 -29.40 -18.25
C ARG A 19 2.79 -29.98 -18.81
N GLY A 20 2.04 -29.14 -19.52
CA GLY A 20 0.76 -29.50 -20.10
C GLY A 20 -0.46 -29.12 -19.27
N ASP A 21 -0.27 -28.51 -18.09
CA ASP A 21 -1.39 -27.98 -17.32
C ASP A 21 -2.11 -26.89 -18.10
N LYS A 22 -3.42 -26.82 -17.90
CA LYS A 22 -4.27 -25.85 -18.56
C LYS A 22 -4.06 -24.46 -17.99
N VAL A 23 -3.79 -23.50 -18.84
CA VAL A 23 -3.69 -22.07 -18.48
C VAL A 23 -4.90 -21.34 -19.02
N THR A 24 -5.51 -20.50 -18.19
CA THR A 24 -6.67 -19.70 -18.55
C THR A 24 -6.30 -18.22 -18.49
N ASP A 25 -6.50 -17.50 -19.60
CA ASP A 25 -6.41 -16.05 -19.61
C ASP A 25 -7.67 -15.45 -18.96
N THR A 26 -7.48 -14.56 -18.00
CA THR A 26 -8.58 -13.85 -17.34
C THR A 26 -9.12 -12.66 -18.14
N GLY A 27 -8.45 -12.30 -19.24
CA GLY A 27 -8.80 -11.19 -20.13
C GLY A 27 -8.68 -9.80 -19.49
N SER A 28 -8.08 -9.71 -18.31
CA SER A 28 -7.88 -8.43 -17.60
C SER A 28 -6.62 -8.45 -16.73
N PRO A 29 -5.98 -7.30 -16.51
CA PRO A 29 -4.87 -7.21 -15.57
C PRO A 29 -5.34 -7.51 -14.13
N ILE A 30 -4.39 -7.72 -13.21
CA ILE A 30 -4.66 -7.87 -11.79
C ILE A 30 -5.49 -6.67 -11.31
N LYS A 31 -6.58 -6.95 -10.61
CA LYS A 31 -7.48 -5.95 -10.02
C LYS A 31 -7.43 -6.03 -8.51
N ILE A 32 -7.40 -4.89 -7.86
CA ILE A 32 -7.43 -4.78 -6.40
C ILE A 32 -8.73 -4.11 -5.94
N PRO A 33 -9.25 -4.48 -4.77
CA PRO A 33 -10.38 -3.79 -4.18
C PRO A 33 -10.00 -2.35 -3.84
N VAL A 34 -10.91 -1.41 -4.09
CA VAL A 34 -10.74 0.01 -3.79
C VAL A 34 -11.97 0.54 -3.06
N GLY A 35 -11.78 1.62 -2.31
CA GLY A 35 -12.85 2.30 -1.60
C GLY A 35 -12.68 2.28 -0.09
N PRO A 36 -13.63 2.89 0.64
CA PRO A 36 -13.58 3.01 2.10
C PRO A 36 -13.51 1.66 2.83
N GLU A 37 -13.99 0.60 2.19
CA GLU A 37 -14.02 -0.75 2.74
C GLU A 37 -12.64 -1.38 2.86
N THR A 38 -11.63 -0.79 2.23
CA THR A 38 -10.22 -1.22 2.35
C THR A 38 -9.52 -0.63 3.57
N LEU A 39 -10.10 0.39 4.19
CA LEU A 39 -9.51 1.04 5.36
C LEU A 39 -9.51 0.09 6.57
N GLY A 40 -8.39 0.02 7.25
CA GLY A 40 -8.17 -0.90 8.36
C GLY A 40 -7.93 -2.34 7.96
N ARG A 41 -7.77 -2.63 6.66
CA ARG A 41 -7.52 -3.97 6.12
C ARG A 41 -6.07 -4.12 5.65
N ILE A 42 -5.61 -5.36 5.69
CA ILE A 42 -4.33 -5.76 5.10
C ILE A 42 -4.63 -6.66 3.90
N ILE A 43 -4.16 -6.28 2.74
CA ILE A 43 -4.29 -7.04 1.50
C ILE A 43 -2.91 -7.40 0.94
N ASN A 44 -2.83 -8.48 0.19
CA ASN A 44 -1.64 -8.86 -0.54
C ASN A 44 -1.54 -8.14 -1.91
N VAL A 45 -0.50 -8.42 -2.66
CA VAL A 45 -0.22 -7.78 -3.95
C VAL A 45 -1.23 -8.10 -5.06
N ILE A 46 -2.05 -9.14 -4.89
CA ILE A 46 -3.14 -9.49 -5.82
C ILE A 46 -4.52 -9.07 -5.31
N GLY A 47 -4.57 -8.33 -4.20
CA GLY A 47 -5.80 -7.76 -3.66
C GLY A 47 -6.59 -8.68 -2.73
N GLU A 48 -6.02 -9.80 -2.30
CA GLU A 48 -6.65 -10.70 -1.34
C GLU A 48 -6.35 -10.28 0.11
N PRO A 49 -7.33 -10.34 1.01
CA PRO A 49 -7.12 -10.01 2.41
C PRO A 49 -6.29 -11.08 3.11
N ILE A 50 -5.28 -10.65 3.87
CA ILE A 50 -4.40 -11.51 4.67
C ILE A 50 -4.55 -11.30 6.18
N ASP A 51 -5.47 -10.44 6.58
CA ASP A 51 -5.75 -10.05 7.97
C ASP A 51 -6.73 -10.97 8.71
N GLN A 52 -7.09 -12.10 8.13
CA GLN A 52 -8.05 -13.08 8.67
C GLN A 52 -9.47 -12.54 8.97
N LYS A 53 -9.80 -11.34 8.50
CA LYS A 53 -11.11 -10.70 8.69
C LYS A 53 -12.12 -11.03 7.58
N GLY A 54 -11.86 -12.03 6.77
CA GLY A 54 -12.71 -12.40 5.63
C GLY A 54 -12.56 -11.44 4.43
N LYS A 55 -13.35 -11.67 3.39
CA LYS A 55 -13.28 -10.89 2.14
C LYS A 55 -13.54 -9.41 2.36
N VAL A 56 -12.82 -8.56 1.61
CA VAL A 56 -13.11 -7.13 1.57
C VAL A 56 -14.40 -6.92 0.77
N ALA A 57 -15.41 -6.32 1.40
CA ALA A 57 -16.71 -6.05 0.76
C ALA A 57 -16.66 -4.79 -0.12
N ALA A 58 -15.58 -4.62 -0.89
CA ALA A 58 -15.43 -3.48 -1.77
C ALA A 58 -16.46 -3.52 -2.91
N LYS A 59 -17.04 -2.38 -3.22
CA LYS A 59 -18.01 -2.22 -4.31
C LYS A 59 -17.34 -2.16 -5.67
N GLU A 60 -16.09 -1.74 -5.71
CA GLU A 60 -15.32 -1.52 -6.92
C GLU A 60 -13.96 -2.21 -6.83
N THR A 61 -13.46 -2.62 -8.00
CA THR A 61 -12.09 -3.09 -8.16
C THR A 61 -11.43 -2.33 -9.30
N TRP A 62 -10.17 -1.94 -9.11
CA TRP A 62 -9.42 -1.22 -10.13
C TRP A 62 -8.22 -2.04 -10.59
N PRO A 63 -7.89 -1.97 -11.91
CA PRO A 63 -6.66 -2.59 -12.40
C PRO A 63 -5.44 -1.89 -11.80
N ILE A 64 -4.39 -2.66 -11.49
CA ILE A 64 -3.14 -2.11 -10.98
C ILE A 64 -2.42 -1.21 -12.02
N HIS A 65 -2.66 -1.45 -13.30
CA HIS A 65 -2.17 -0.61 -14.40
C HIS A 65 -3.25 0.39 -14.79
N ARG A 66 -3.06 1.64 -14.40
CA ARG A 66 -3.93 2.75 -14.73
C ARG A 66 -3.16 3.85 -15.44
N SER A 67 -3.85 4.56 -16.32
CA SER A 67 -3.31 5.79 -16.90
C SER A 67 -3.13 6.87 -15.85
N ALA A 68 -2.09 7.66 -15.98
CA ALA A 68 -1.89 8.83 -15.13
C ALA A 68 -3.04 9.85 -15.34
N PRO A 69 -3.35 10.69 -14.34
CA PRO A 69 -4.27 11.80 -14.50
C PRO A 69 -3.87 12.69 -15.67
N LYS A 70 -4.85 13.24 -16.39
CA LYS A 70 -4.59 14.17 -17.47
C LYS A 70 -3.93 15.43 -16.93
N PHE A 71 -3.11 16.09 -17.73
CA PHE A 71 -2.45 17.33 -17.34
C PHE A 71 -3.44 18.41 -16.86
N THR A 72 -4.60 18.48 -17.48
CA THR A 72 -5.69 19.41 -17.13
C THR A 72 -6.28 19.17 -15.74
N ASP A 73 -6.12 17.96 -15.19
CA ASP A 73 -6.70 17.56 -13.89
C ASP A 73 -5.71 17.78 -12.74
N GLN A 74 -4.50 18.25 -13.05
CA GLN A 74 -3.44 18.48 -12.06
C GLN A 74 -3.49 19.92 -11.56
N SER A 75 -3.35 20.09 -10.23
CA SER A 75 -3.17 21.42 -9.64
C SER A 75 -1.80 21.99 -10.01
N THR A 76 -1.78 23.26 -10.38
CA THR A 76 -0.54 24.03 -10.64
C THR A 76 -0.04 24.75 -9.40
N GLU A 77 -0.81 24.76 -8.31
CA GLU A 77 -0.43 25.43 -7.08
C GLU A 77 0.54 24.57 -6.26
N THR A 78 1.61 25.19 -5.80
CA THR A 78 2.56 24.56 -4.89
C THR A 78 2.16 24.86 -3.45
N GLU A 79 1.70 23.85 -2.73
CA GLU A 79 1.36 23.94 -1.31
C GLU A 79 2.35 23.13 -0.47
N ILE A 80 2.68 23.64 0.70
CA ILE A 80 3.49 22.92 1.69
C ILE A 80 2.58 21.98 2.50
N LEU A 81 3.03 20.74 2.64
CA LEU A 81 2.41 19.77 3.55
C LEU A 81 3.07 19.90 4.95
N THR A 82 2.34 20.45 5.88
CA THR A 82 2.80 20.48 7.28
C THR A 82 2.73 19.07 7.87
N THR A 83 3.88 18.52 8.18
CA THR A 83 4.00 17.14 8.67
C THR A 83 3.85 17.01 10.19
N GLY A 84 4.04 18.11 10.93
CA GLY A 84 4.11 18.11 12.39
C GLY A 84 5.47 17.66 12.95
N ILE A 85 6.40 17.29 12.10
CA ILE A 85 7.77 16.93 12.47
C ILE A 85 8.64 18.16 12.29
N LYS A 86 9.03 18.80 13.39
CA LYS A 86 9.71 20.12 13.38
C LYS A 86 10.92 20.18 12.45
N VAL A 87 11.76 19.16 12.48
CA VAL A 87 12.98 19.13 11.67
C VAL A 87 12.66 19.06 10.17
N VAL A 88 11.62 18.33 9.79
CA VAL A 88 11.16 18.24 8.40
C VAL A 88 10.55 19.57 7.98
N ASP A 89 9.60 20.09 8.75
CA ASP A 89 8.86 21.30 8.37
C ASP A 89 9.73 22.55 8.30
N LEU A 90 10.80 22.60 9.11
CA LEU A 90 11.72 23.76 9.12
C LEU A 90 12.89 23.64 8.13
N LEU A 91 13.48 22.46 7.96
CA LEU A 91 14.72 22.30 7.22
C LEU A 91 14.52 21.66 5.83
N ALA A 92 13.50 20.85 5.67
CA ALA A 92 13.20 20.14 4.42
C ALA A 92 11.69 19.99 4.21
N PRO A 93 10.94 21.09 4.06
CA PRO A 93 9.48 21.03 3.99
C PRO A 93 9.01 20.22 2.79
N TYR A 94 7.97 19.44 2.99
CA TYR A 94 7.36 18.62 1.96
C TYR A 94 6.32 19.41 1.17
N SER A 95 6.31 19.25 -0.14
CA SER A 95 5.22 19.76 -0.97
C SER A 95 4.10 18.72 -1.10
N LYS A 96 2.86 19.19 -1.11
CA LYS A 96 1.71 18.34 -1.44
C LYS A 96 1.86 17.79 -2.86
N GLY A 97 1.60 16.48 -3.04
CA GLY A 97 1.81 15.80 -4.32
C GLY A 97 3.28 15.48 -4.64
N GLY A 98 4.21 15.83 -3.76
CA GLY A 98 5.63 15.57 -3.93
C GLY A 98 6.00 14.10 -3.73
N LYS A 99 7.15 13.69 -4.24
CA LYS A 99 7.78 12.40 -4.00
C LYS A 99 8.97 12.61 -3.07
N ILE A 100 8.97 11.93 -1.93
CA ILE A 100 9.95 12.10 -0.87
C ILE A 100 10.65 10.78 -0.62
N GLY A 101 11.99 10.80 -0.56
CA GLY A 101 12.80 9.64 -0.24
C GLY A 101 13.40 9.75 1.16
N LEU A 102 13.22 8.72 1.98
CA LEU A 102 13.89 8.57 3.27
C LEU A 102 14.99 7.52 3.13
N PHE A 103 16.24 7.96 3.17
CA PHE A 103 17.40 7.11 3.02
C PHE A 103 18.10 6.89 4.36
N GLY A 104 18.60 5.67 4.56
CA GLY A 104 19.34 5.30 5.78
C GLY A 104 19.53 3.80 5.88
N GLY A 105 20.49 3.38 6.69
CA GLY A 105 20.75 1.98 7.02
C GLY A 105 19.59 1.33 7.82
N ALA A 106 19.79 0.08 8.21
CA ALA A 106 18.86 -0.61 9.10
C ALA A 106 18.82 0.03 10.49
N GLY A 107 17.67 0.09 11.14
CA GLY A 107 17.51 0.55 12.51
C GLY A 107 17.66 2.04 12.75
N VAL A 108 17.69 2.88 11.71
CA VAL A 108 17.86 4.34 11.86
C VAL A 108 16.54 5.12 11.99
N GLY A 109 15.41 4.44 12.15
CA GLY A 109 14.13 5.08 12.44
C GLY A 109 13.30 5.51 11.22
N LYS A 110 13.61 5.01 10.00
CA LYS A 110 12.79 5.32 8.80
C LYS A 110 11.31 5.00 9.00
N THR A 111 11.01 3.81 9.51
CA THR A 111 9.65 3.35 9.76
C THR A 111 8.94 4.20 10.81
N VAL A 112 9.65 4.64 11.84
CA VAL A 112 9.11 5.55 12.88
C VAL A 112 8.65 6.88 12.26
N ILE A 113 9.45 7.46 11.36
CA ILE A 113 9.06 8.69 10.65
C ILE A 113 7.84 8.45 9.78
N ILE A 114 7.77 7.34 9.06
CA ILE A 114 6.61 6.99 8.22
C ILE A 114 5.36 6.85 9.08
N MET A 115 5.46 6.18 10.22
CA MET A 115 4.36 6.03 11.16
C MET A 115 3.85 7.37 11.68
N GLU A 116 4.77 8.25 12.06
CA GLU A 116 4.42 9.58 12.54
C GLU A 116 3.75 10.43 11.46
N LEU A 117 4.22 10.34 10.21
CA LEU A 117 3.59 11.00 9.06
C LEU A 117 2.15 10.49 8.85
N ILE A 118 1.94 9.18 8.86
CA ILE A 118 0.61 8.57 8.72
C ILE A 118 -0.32 9.04 9.83
N ASN A 119 0.15 9.01 11.06
CA ASN A 119 -0.62 9.43 12.25
C ASN A 119 -0.99 10.91 12.17
N ASN A 120 -0.05 11.77 11.80
CA ASN A 120 -0.29 13.22 11.72
C ASN A 120 -1.21 13.57 10.53
N ILE A 121 -1.08 12.92 9.38
CA ILE A 121 -2.01 13.09 8.27
C ILE A 121 -3.43 12.67 8.67
N ALA A 122 -3.56 11.57 9.38
CA ALA A 122 -4.87 11.09 9.84
C ALA A 122 -5.52 12.05 10.84
N LYS A 123 -4.76 12.59 11.79
CA LYS A 123 -5.26 13.44 12.89
C LYS A 123 -5.42 14.90 12.50
N ALA A 124 -4.39 15.49 11.89
CA ALA A 124 -4.37 16.92 11.59
C ALA A 124 -5.11 17.28 10.31
N HIS A 125 -5.00 16.44 9.30
CA HIS A 125 -5.58 16.71 7.97
C HIS A 125 -6.83 15.88 7.66
N GLY A 126 -7.23 14.94 8.55
CA GLY A 126 -8.36 14.04 8.31
C GLY A 126 -8.19 13.14 7.08
N GLY A 127 -6.98 13.08 6.53
CA GLY A 127 -6.63 12.35 5.33
C GLY A 127 -6.58 10.84 5.50
N PHE A 128 -6.39 10.16 4.39
CA PHE A 128 -6.21 8.72 4.33
C PHE A 128 -4.79 8.40 3.88
N SER A 129 -4.28 7.28 4.35
CA SER A 129 -2.95 6.79 4.00
C SER A 129 -3.02 5.37 3.46
N VAL A 130 -2.17 5.06 2.51
CA VAL A 130 -1.91 3.70 2.07
C VAL A 130 -0.46 3.39 2.32
N PHE A 131 -0.21 2.36 3.10
CA PHE A 131 1.14 1.85 3.31
C PHE A 131 1.36 0.61 2.45
N ALA A 132 2.41 0.63 1.64
CA ALA A 132 2.83 -0.52 0.85
C ALA A 132 4.18 -1.03 1.37
N GLY A 133 4.17 -2.20 2.00
CA GLY A 133 5.38 -2.92 2.40
C GLY A 133 5.88 -3.78 1.25
N VAL A 134 7.09 -3.55 0.79
CA VAL A 134 7.67 -4.26 -0.35
C VAL A 134 9.03 -4.86 0.05
N GLY A 135 9.10 -6.20 0.08
CA GLY A 135 10.32 -6.92 0.39
C GLY A 135 10.83 -6.71 1.84
N GLU A 136 9.97 -6.27 2.73
CA GLU A 136 10.29 -6.11 4.15
C GLU A 136 10.07 -7.41 4.93
N ARG A 137 10.59 -7.46 6.15
CA ARG A 137 10.40 -8.61 7.03
C ARG A 137 8.96 -8.68 7.49
N THR A 138 8.36 -9.86 7.44
CA THR A 138 6.97 -10.10 7.89
C THR A 138 6.74 -9.63 9.33
N ARG A 139 7.73 -9.81 10.22
CA ARG A 139 7.65 -9.33 11.60
C ARG A 139 7.51 -7.82 11.68
N GLU A 140 8.30 -7.07 10.91
CA GLU A 140 8.23 -5.59 10.90
C GLU A 140 6.88 -5.10 10.39
N GLY A 141 6.30 -5.79 9.39
CA GLY A 141 4.95 -5.48 8.91
C GLY A 141 3.87 -5.74 9.97
N ASN A 142 4.01 -6.81 10.76
CA ASN A 142 3.09 -7.10 11.85
C ASN A 142 3.23 -6.10 13.00
N ASP A 143 4.45 -5.75 13.39
CA ASP A 143 4.71 -4.74 14.43
C ASP A 143 4.10 -3.39 14.01
N LEU A 144 4.30 -2.98 12.75
CA LEU A 144 3.70 -1.77 12.18
C LEU A 144 2.16 -1.75 12.29
N TYR A 145 1.51 -2.87 11.98
CA TYR A 145 0.06 -2.99 12.10
C TYR A 145 -0.42 -2.80 13.55
N HIS A 146 0.26 -3.41 14.51
CA HIS A 146 -0.06 -3.24 15.93
C HIS A 146 0.15 -1.81 16.42
N GLU A 147 1.25 -1.17 16.04
CA GLU A 147 1.52 0.23 16.35
C GLU A 147 0.45 1.17 15.76
N MET A 148 -0.04 0.89 14.54
CA MET A 148 -1.16 1.65 13.95
C MET A 148 -2.48 1.44 14.69
N MET A 149 -2.70 0.28 15.28
CA MET A 149 -3.87 0.05 16.14
C MET A 149 -3.74 0.80 17.47
N GLU A 150 -2.58 0.76 18.11
CA GLU A 150 -2.32 1.48 19.37
C GLU A 150 -2.44 3.00 19.21
N SER A 151 -1.95 3.53 18.09
CA SER A 151 -2.09 4.97 17.76
C SER A 151 -3.50 5.39 17.37
N GLY A 152 -4.41 4.43 17.14
CA GLY A 152 -5.79 4.67 16.75
C GLY A 152 -5.99 5.04 15.27
N VAL A 153 -4.96 4.95 14.44
CA VAL A 153 -5.04 5.13 12.98
C VAL A 153 -5.82 4.00 12.32
N ILE A 154 -5.62 2.78 12.82
CA ILE A 154 -6.40 1.60 12.45
C ILE A 154 -7.22 1.18 13.67
N LYS A 155 -8.51 0.92 13.46
CA LYS A 155 -9.41 0.42 14.50
C LYS A 155 -9.69 -1.06 14.29
N PRO A 156 -9.79 -1.86 15.38
CA PRO A 156 -10.01 -3.31 15.30
C PRO A 156 -11.28 -3.71 14.52
N ASP A 157 -12.34 -2.90 14.64
CA ASP A 157 -13.61 -3.07 13.93
C ASP A 157 -13.60 -2.49 12.51
N GLY A 158 -12.49 -1.87 12.10
CA GLY A 158 -12.31 -1.22 10.81
C GLY A 158 -13.01 0.13 10.67
N LYS A 159 -14.04 0.42 11.47
CA LYS A 159 -14.84 1.64 11.34
C LYS A 159 -14.06 2.89 11.78
N GLY A 160 -13.92 3.82 10.86
CA GLY A 160 -13.18 5.06 11.10
C GLY A 160 -11.66 4.90 11.03
N SER A 161 -11.16 3.77 10.54
CA SER A 161 -9.75 3.60 10.18
C SER A 161 -9.35 4.59 9.10
N LYS A 162 -8.10 5.06 9.14
CA LYS A 162 -7.54 6.07 8.23
C LYS A 162 -6.43 5.53 7.33
N ALA A 163 -6.03 4.29 7.53
CA ALA A 163 -4.98 3.66 6.74
C ALA A 163 -5.42 2.32 6.16
N ALA A 164 -4.93 1.99 4.98
CA ALA A 164 -4.99 0.68 4.36
C ALA A 164 -3.57 0.15 4.16
N LEU A 165 -3.38 -1.16 4.30
CA LEU A 165 -2.08 -1.81 4.21
C LEU A 165 -2.05 -2.77 3.03
N VAL A 166 -0.99 -2.69 2.23
CA VAL A 166 -0.71 -3.62 1.12
C VAL A 166 0.64 -4.26 1.38
N TYR A 167 0.68 -5.57 1.56
CA TYR A 167 1.90 -6.27 1.89
C TYR A 167 2.36 -7.19 0.77
N GLY A 168 3.59 -6.94 0.29
CA GLY A 168 4.41 -7.80 -0.53
C GLY A 168 5.71 -8.10 0.21
N GLN A 169 5.59 -8.75 1.37
CA GLN A 169 6.69 -9.03 2.29
C GLN A 169 7.58 -10.18 1.80
N MET A 170 8.68 -10.45 2.52
CA MET A 170 9.65 -11.48 2.14
C MET A 170 9.10 -12.91 2.10
N ASN A 171 7.93 -13.17 2.69
CA ASN A 171 7.24 -14.46 2.64
C ASN A 171 6.38 -14.64 1.37
N GLU A 172 6.18 -13.59 0.60
CA GLU A 172 5.51 -13.67 -0.69
C GLU A 172 6.47 -14.17 -1.78
N PRO A 173 5.98 -14.82 -2.83
CA PRO A 173 6.78 -15.32 -3.94
C PRO A 173 7.53 -14.24 -4.71
#